data_535a7e745af035e3db8f5333a644770b
#
_entry.id   535a7e745af035e3db8f5333a644770b
#
_cell.length_a   1.000
_cell.length_b   1.000
_cell.length_c   1.000
_cell.angle_alpha   90.00
_cell.angle_beta   90.00
_cell.angle_gamma   90.00
#
_symmetry.space_group_name_H-M   'P 1'
#
loop_
_entity.id
_entity.type
_entity.pdbx_description
1 polymer ?
#
loop_
_entity_poly.entity_id
_entity_poly.type
_entity_poly.pdbx_seq_one_letter_code
_entity_poly.pdbx_strand_id
1 'polypeptide(L)'
;MKFVKNIFFCAILLFPIFSLKAQTIFIEPVVNNIKVGIFEGNKNLSFGVKNIVEELINEQDSLSLIGDKSNATYRLQVELIFFDIVTINSGIGIFHEDKTTTVFRMKGILYKGDKKIKQEYSEGKSTEISTSTLIVDEGGNFNQQSASSAIKKTTQALITKLIL
;
A
#
# COMPACT_ATOMS: atom_id res chain seq x y z
N MET A 1 -43.57 15.70 45.24
CA MET A 1 -43.16 15.06 43.99
C MET A 1 -42.19 15.91 43.15
N LYS A 2 -41.04 16.29 43.70
CA LYS A 2 -40.03 17.17 43.00
C LYS A 2 -38.59 16.66 43.09
N PHE A 3 -38.32 15.46 43.65
CA PHE A 3 -36.97 14.94 43.89
C PHE A 3 -36.46 13.93 42.85
N VAL A 4 -37.28 13.45 41.94
CA VAL A 4 -36.91 12.36 41.02
C VAL A 4 -36.32 12.88 39.70
N LYS A 5 -36.47 14.18 39.36
CA LYS A 5 -36.02 14.73 38.06
C LYS A 5 -34.51 15.03 37.99
N ASN A 6 -33.81 15.14 39.12
CA ASN A 6 -32.38 15.52 39.12
C ASN A 6 -31.41 14.33 39.11
N ILE A 7 -31.90 13.11 39.36
CA ILE A 7 -31.01 11.92 39.35
C ILE A 7 -30.74 11.40 37.93
N PHE A 8 -31.65 11.70 36.98
CA PHE A 8 -31.50 11.23 35.61
C PHE A 8 -30.47 12.04 34.79
N PHE A 9 -30.17 13.25 35.20
CA PHE A 9 -29.25 14.12 34.47
C PHE A 9 -27.76 13.90 34.81
N CYS A 10 -27.47 13.33 36.01
CA CYS A 10 -26.10 13.01 36.38
C CYS A 10 -25.60 11.64 35.85
N ALA A 11 -26.49 10.76 35.40
CA ALA A 11 -26.10 9.44 34.91
C ALA A 11 -25.54 9.48 33.47
N ILE A 12 -25.76 10.55 32.72
CA ILE A 12 -25.29 10.68 31.32
C ILE A 12 -23.82 11.18 31.27
N LEU A 13 -23.29 11.74 32.35
CA LEU A 13 -21.93 12.28 32.41
C LEU A 13 -20.84 11.27 32.81
N LEU A 14 -21.21 10.03 33.07
CA LEU A 14 -20.28 8.95 33.49
C LEU A 14 -20.06 7.88 32.42
N PHE A 15 -20.34 8.18 31.14
CA PHE A 15 -19.78 7.34 30.10
C PHE A 15 -18.28 7.56 30.09
N PRO A 16 -17.47 6.55 30.49
CA PRO A 16 -16.04 6.65 30.34
C PRO A 16 -15.80 6.88 28.84
N ILE A 17 -15.21 8.02 28.51
CA ILE A 17 -14.64 8.24 27.18
C ILE A 17 -13.54 7.19 27.11
N PHE A 18 -13.87 6.00 26.58
CA PHE A 18 -12.89 5.03 26.18
C PHE A 18 -12.10 5.68 25.05
N SER A 19 -11.04 6.34 25.42
CA SER A 19 -9.99 6.77 24.50
C SER A 19 -9.51 5.49 23.82
N LEU A 20 -10.04 5.19 22.64
CA LEU A 20 -9.52 4.14 21.78
C LEU A 20 -8.07 4.53 21.49
N LYS A 21 -7.13 4.02 22.31
CA LYS A 21 -5.71 4.19 22.03
C LYS A 21 -5.46 3.60 20.66
N ALA A 22 -5.03 4.43 19.73
CA ALA A 22 -4.56 3.97 18.42
C ALA A 22 -3.54 2.84 18.65
N GLN A 23 -3.71 1.75 17.93
CA GLN A 23 -2.80 0.61 18.05
C GLN A 23 -1.50 0.94 17.34
N THR A 24 -0.37 0.66 17.98
CA THR A 24 0.94 0.97 17.42
C THR A 24 1.39 -0.06 16.41
N ILE A 25 1.93 0.40 15.28
CA ILE A 25 2.45 -0.46 14.23
C ILE A 25 3.87 -0.04 13.84
N PHE A 26 4.74 -1.02 13.70
CA PHE A 26 6.09 -0.88 13.15
C PHE A 26 6.15 -1.50 11.76
N ILE A 27 6.72 -0.77 10.80
CA ILE A 27 6.94 -1.28 9.44
C ILE A 27 8.38 -1.77 9.34
N GLU A 28 8.54 -3.07 9.10
CA GLU A 28 9.85 -3.65 8.85
C GLU A 28 10.42 -3.15 7.51
N PRO A 29 11.75 -3.21 7.31
CA PRO A 29 12.34 -2.91 6.01
C PRO A 29 11.68 -3.74 4.92
N VAL A 30 11.30 -3.09 3.82
CA VAL A 30 10.65 -3.77 2.68
C VAL A 30 11.65 -4.71 2.02
N VAL A 31 11.28 -5.97 1.90
CA VAL A 31 12.09 -7.00 1.26
C VAL A 31 11.83 -7.01 -0.23
N ASN A 32 12.87 -6.87 -1.04
CA ASN A 32 12.77 -6.95 -2.49
C ASN A 32 13.16 -8.35 -2.97
N ASN A 33 12.15 -9.15 -3.32
CA ASN A 33 12.28 -10.50 -3.85
C ASN A 33 11.89 -10.58 -5.33
N ILE A 34 11.94 -9.45 -6.05
CA ILE A 34 11.65 -9.42 -7.48
C ILE A 34 12.76 -10.17 -8.21
N LYS A 35 12.39 -11.32 -8.80
CA LYS A 35 13.30 -12.18 -9.55
C LYS A 35 12.98 -12.23 -11.05
N VAL A 36 11.84 -11.67 -11.43
CA VAL A 36 11.30 -11.74 -12.79
C VAL A 36 10.81 -10.36 -13.20
N GLY A 37 11.20 -9.92 -14.38
CA GLY A 37 10.84 -8.63 -14.94
C GLY A 37 12.08 -7.80 -15.32
N ILE A 38 11.83 -6.68 -16.02
CA ILE A 38 12.90 -5.82 -16.58
C ILE A 38 13.70 -5.11 -15.47
N PHE A 39 13.18 -5.00 -14.25
CA PHE A 39 13.75 -4.22 -13.14
C PHE A 39 14.19 -5.09 -11.96
N GLU A 40 14.80 -6.21 -12.25
CA GLU A 40 15.34 -7.10 -11.20
C GLU A 40 16.27 -6.33 -10.25
N GLY A 41 15.97 -6.40 -8.94
CA GLY A 41 16.85 -5.91 -7.89
C GLY A 41 16.92 -4.38 -7.70
N ASN A 42 16.00 -3.58 -8.24
CA ASN A 42 16.00 -2.13 -8.03
C ASN A 42 15.77 -1.75 -6.55
N LYS A 43 16.84 -1.28 -5.88
CA LYS A 43 16.83 -0.91 -4.45
C LYS A 43 15.92 0.28 -4.15
N ASN A 44 15.77 1.22 -5.09
CA ASN A 44 14.95 2.42 -4.91
C ASN A 44 13.45 2.07 -4.81
N LEU A 45 13.02 0.95 -5.40
CA LEU A 45 11.64 0.49 -5.35
C LEU A 45 11.21 0.15 -3.92
N SER A 46 12.07 -0.52 -3.14
CA SER A 46 11.79 -0.84 -1.73
C SER A 46 11.59 0.40 -0.88
N PHE A 47 12.40 1.42 -1.09
CA PHE A 47 12.28 2.71 -0.39
C PHE A 47 10.97 3.43 -0.75
N GLY A 48 10.64 3.51 -2.04
CA GLY A 48 9.39 4.13 -2.50
C GLY A 48 8.15 3.42 -1.96
N VAL A 49 8.15 2.08 -1.95
CA VAL A 49 7.05 1.29 -1.38
C VAL A 49 6.92 1.51 0.12
N LYS A 50 8.04 1.56 0.86
CA LYS A 50 8.01 1.83 2.30
C LYS A 50 7.31 3.15 2.60
N ASN A 51 7.67 4.23 1.90
CA ASN A 51 7.06 5.55 2.10
C ASN A 51 5.55 5.52 1.82
N ILE A 52 5.10 4.83 0.76
CA ILE A 52 3.67 4.69 0.46
C ILE A 52 2.95 3.90 1.56
N VAL A 53 3.56 2.83 2.10
CA VAL A 53 2.99 2.06 3.22
C VAL A 53 2.85 2.94 4.46
N GLU A 54 3.87 3.73 4.80
CA GLU A 54 3.86 4.66 5.92
C GLU A 54 2.76 5.73 5.76
N GLU A 55 2.63 6.32 4.57
CA GLU A 55 1.57 7.28 4.25
C GLU A 55 0.18 6.67 4.48
N LEU A 56 -0.08 5.49 3.92
CA LEU A 56 -1.37 4.81 4.03
C LEU A 56 -1.70 4.36 5.46
N ILE A 57 -0.71 3.99 6.27
CA ILE A 57 -0.90 3.67 7.68
C ILE A 57 -1.26 4.94 8.46
N ASN A 58 -0.57 6.06 8.19
CA ASN A 58 -0.85 7.35 8.86
C ASN A 58 -2.22 7.93 8.51
N GLU A 59 -2.81 7.53 7.38
CA GLU A 59 -4.19 7.87 7.01
C GLU A 59 -5.24 7.10 7.84
N GLN A 60 -4.83 6.10 8.66
CA GLN A 60 -5.74 5.29 9.46
C GLN A 60 -5.81 5.82 10.90
N ASP A 61 -6.96 6.34 11.33
CA ASP A 61 -7.16 6.87 12.70
C ASP A 61 -6.95 5.83 13.80
N SER A 62 -7.12 4.53 13.47
CA SER A 62 -6.99 3.41 14.41
C SER A 62 -5.54 2.96 14.65
N LEU A 63 -4.59 3.43 13.85
CA LEU A 63 -3.19 3.03 13.89
C LEU A 63 -2.29 4.23 14.15
N SER A 64 -1.18 3.98 14.83
CA SER A 64 -0.11 4.96 15.05
C SER A 64 1.23 4.34 14.67
N LEU A 65 1.88 4.94 13.68
CA LEU A 65 3.21 4.50 13.24
C LEU A 65 4.25 4.80 14.31
N ILE A 66 5.11 3.83 14.60
CA ILE A 66 6.23 4.01 15.54
C ILE A 66 7.55 3.56 14.94
N GLY A 67 8.63 4.23 15.34
CA GLY A 67 9.99 3.92 14.89
C GLY A 67 10.67 2.78 15.65
N ASP A 68 10.13 2.35 16.77
CA ASP A 68 10.73 1.32 17.62
C ASP A 68 9.91 0.02 17.57
N LYS A 69 10.55 -1.04 17.08
CA LYS A 69 9.97 -2.37 16.96
C LYS A 69 9.57 -2.97 18.31
N SER A 70 10.32 -2.68 19.38
CA SER A 70 10.09 -3.28 20.69
C SER A 70 8.79 -2.81 21.34
N ASN A 71 8.35 -1.59 21.00
CA ASN A 71 7.15 -0.96 21.55
C ASN A 71 5.91 -1.12 20.64
N ALA A 72 6.05 -1.84 19.52
CA ALA A 72 4.98 -2.03 18.56
C ALA A 72 3.99 -3.12 18.99
N THR A 73 2.69 -2.80 18.95
CA THR A 73 1.62 -3.80 19.09
C THR A 73 1.60 -4.73 17.89
N TYR A 74 1.78 -4.15 16.70
CA TYR A 74 1.83 -4.87 15.43
C TYR A 74 3.14 -4.60 14.69
N ARG A 75 3.56 -5.59 13.90
CA ARG A 75 4.66 -5.47 12.94
C ARG A 75 4.16 -5.84 11.56
N LEU A 76 4.43 -4.99 10.59
CA LEU A 76 4.09 -5.22 9.19
C LEU A 76 5.36 -5.49 8.39
N GLN A 77 5.46 -6.66 7.81
CA GLN A 77 6.48 -7.02 6.82
C GLN A 77 5.87 -6.98 5.43
N VAL A 78 6.53 -6.29 4.51
CA VAL A 78 6.13 -6.19 3.11
C VAL A 78 7.22 -6.77 2.23
N GLU A 79 6.83 -7.64 1.30
CA GLU A 79 7.71 -8.27 0.33
C GLU A 79 7.24 -7.88 -1.09
N LEU A 80 8.17 -7.38 -1.90
CA LEU A 80 7.96 -7.16 -3.32
C LEU A 80 8.22 -8.48 -4.04
N ILE A 81 7.23 -8.96 -4.80
CA ILE A 81 7.29 -10.29 -5.42
C ILE A 81 7.50 -10.20 -6.92
N PHE A 82 6.83 -9.24 -7.55
CA PHE A 82 6.82 -9.13 -9.01
C PHE A 82 6.62 -7.67 -9.43
N PHE A 83 7.36 -7.27 -10.44
CA PHE A 83 7.19 -6.00 -11.14
C PHE A 83 7.53 -6.19 -12.60
N ASP A 84 6.60 -5.81 -13.48
CA ASP A 84 6.80 -5.91 -14.91
C ASP A 84 6.07 -4.80 -15.66
N ILE A 85 6.59 -4.45 -16.82
CA ILE A 85 6.01 -3.49 -17.73
C ILE A 85 5.84 -4.16 -19.09
N VAL A 86 4.60 -4.29 -19.53
CA VAL A 86 4.27 -4.90 -20.80
C VAL A 86 3.75 -3.81 -21.75
N THR A 87 4.44 -3.62 -22.87
CA THR A 87 3.98 -2.71 -23.92
C THR A 87 3.47 -3.51 -25.12
N ILE A 88 2.25 -3.24 -25.51
CA ILE A 88 1.61 -3.80 -26.71
C ILE A 88 1.49 -2.68 -27.73
N ASN A 89 2.16 -2.84 -28.84
CA ASN A 89 2.12 -1.91 -29.94
C ASN A 89 1.06 -2.38 -30.94
N SER A 90 0.09 -1.52 -31.24
CA SER A 90 -0.91 -1.75 -32.27
C SER A 90 -0.91 -0.56 -33.23
N GLY A 91 -0.95 -0.83 -34.55
CA GLY A 91 -0.94 0.26 -35.51
C GLY A 91 -1.42 -0.17 -36.89
N ILE A 92 -2.02 0.78 -37.60
CA ILE A 92 -2.40 0.63 -39.00
C ILE A 92 -1.83 1.83 -39.77
N GLY A 93 -0.90 1.55 -40.69
CA GLY A 93 -0.24 2.59 -41.48
C GLY A 93 0.66 3.50 -40.63
N ILE A 94 0.39 4.81 -40.65
CA ILE A 94 1.15 5.83 -39.89
C ILE A 94 0.64 6.05 -38.44
N PHE A 95 -0.47 5.42 -38.08
CA PHE A 95 -1.06 5.54 -36.77
C PHE A 95 -0.58 4.38 -35.89
N HIS A 96 0.08 4.72 -34.79
CA HIS A 96 0.54 3.77 -33.78
C HIS A 96 -0.13 4.09 -32.44
N GLU A 97 -0.62 3.06 -31.79
CA GLU A 97 -1.12 3.11 -30.43
C GLU A 97 -0.29 2.16 -29.56
N ASP A 98 0.36 2.70 -28.54
CA ASP A 98 1.12 1.95 -27.58
C ASP A 98 0.33 1.82 -26.27
N LYS A 99 0.01 0.60 -25.90
CA LYS A 99 -0.64 0.29 -24.65
C LYS A 99 0.39 -0.30 -23.67
N THR A 100 0.80 0.50 -22.71
CA THR A 100 1.74 0.08 -21.67
C THR A 100 0.98 -0.29 -20.41
N THR A 101 1.18 -1.51 -19.93
CA THR A 101 0.60 -2.00 -18.69
C THR A 101 1.70 -2.32 -17.70
N THR A 102 1.69 -1.63 -16.56
CA THR A 102 2.55 -1.92 -15.43
C THR A 102 1.82 -2.85 -14.46
N VAL A 103 2.45 -3.95 -14.09
CA VAL A 103 1.92 -4.93 -13.12
C VAL A 103 2.83 -4.98 -11.91
N PHE A 104 2.25 -4.88 -10.72
CA PHE A 104 2.99 -4.94 -9.47
C PHE A 104 2.32 -5.90 -8.50
N ARG A 105 3.12 -6.77 -7.85
CA ARG A 105 2.62 -7.72 -6.85
C ARG A 105 3.41 -7.62 -5.57
N MET A 106 2.69 -7.68 -4.46
CA MET A 106 3.24 -7.62 -3.12
C MET A 106 2.62 -8.69 -2.24
N LYS A 107 3.37 -9.08 -1.22
CA LYS A 107 2.91 -9.89 -0.10
C LYS A 107 3.10 -9.10 1.18
N GLY A 108 2.11 -9.13 2.05
CA GLY A 108 2.19 -8.55 3.38
C GLY A 108 1.96 -9.59 4.44
N ILE A 109 2.68 -9.46 5.55
CA ILE A 109 2.54 -10.32 6.73
C ILE A 109 2.39 -9.41 7.94
N LEU A 110 1.29 -9.58 8.67
CA LEU A 110 1.01 -8.87 9.90
C LEU A 110 1.31 -9.79 11.09
N TYR A 111 2.09 -9.28 12.03
CA TYR A 111 2.42 -9.94 13.28
C TYR A 111 1.84 -9.17 14.47
N LYS A 112 1.47 -9.88 15.53
CA LYS A 112 1.19 -9.34 16.84
C LYS A 112 2.20 -9.97 17.83
N GLY A 113 3.14 -9.15 18.35
CA GLY A 113 4.34 -9.68 18.96
C GLY A 113 5.10 -10.56 17.95
N ASP A 114 5.42 -11.80 18.33
CA ASP A 114 6.11 -12.75 17.43
C ASP A 114 5.16 -13.67 16.65
N LYS A 115 3.87 -13.58 16.90
CA LYS A 115 2.87 -14.43 16.25
C LYS A 115 2.42 -13.80 14.93
N LYS A 116 2.58 -14.54 13.83
CA LYS A 116 1.95 -14.21 12.55
C LYS A 116 0.43 -14.34 12.70
N ILE A 117 -0.31 -13.26 12.44
CA ILE A 117 -1.77 -13.22 12.57
C ILE A 117 -2.48 -13.20 11.22
N LYS A 118 -1.85 -12.57 10.20
CA LYS A 118 -2.44 -12.49 8.85
C LYS A 118 -1.35 -12.47 7.79
N GLN A 119 -1.65 -13.01 6.62
CA GLN A 119 -0.81 -12.93 5.43
C GLN A 119 -1.71 -12.76 4.21
N GLU A 120 -1.39 -11.77 3.39
CA GLU A 120 -2.18 -11.43 2.21
C GLU A 120 -1.29 -11.15 1.01
N TYR A 121 -1.88 -11.29 -0.16
CA TYR A 121 -1.28 -10.95 -1.45
C TYR A 121 -2.11 -9.89 -2.14
N SER A 122 -1.44 -8.99 -2.84
CA SER A 122 -2.09 -7.97 -3.65
C SER A 122 -1.41 -7.83 -4.99
N GLU A 123 -2.22 -7.56 -6.03
CA GLU A 123 -1.78 -7.21 -7.36
C GLU A 123 -2.45 -5.90 -7.77
N GLY A 124 -1.68 -4.99 -8.34
CA GLY A 124 -2.16 -3.76 -8.93
C GLY A 124 -1.66 -3.62 -10.36
N LYS A 125 -2.50 -3.04 -11.20
CA LYS A 125 -2.19 -2.74 -12.59
C LYS A 125 -2.46 -1.28 -12.87
N SER A 126 -1.61 -0.69 -13.68
CA SER A 126 -1.85 0.61 -14.30
C SER A 126 -1.64 0.47 -15.79
N THR A 127 -2.60 0.93 -16.58
CA THR A 127 -2.53 0.90 -18.03
C THR A 127 -2.56 2.32 -18.54
N GLU A 128 -1.63 2.64 -19.41
CA GLU A 128 -1.55 3.90 -20.13
C GLU A 128 -1.62 3.62 -21.61
N ILE A 129 -2.35 4.47 -22.31
CA ILE A 129 -2.46 4.45 -23.77
C ILE A 129 -1.81 5.74 -24.26
N SER A 130 -0.76 5.61 -25.05
CA SER A 130 -0.15 6.74 -25.75
C SER A 130 -0.38 6.58 -27.25
N THR A 131 -0.92 7.63 -27.86
CA THR A 131 -0.97 7.74 -29.31
C THR A 131 0.18 8.62 -29.73
N SER A 132 1.18 8.07 -30.41
CA SER A 132 2.29 8.84 -30.94
C SER A 132 2.52 8.54 -32.40
N THR A 133 2.91 9.56 -33.14
CA THR A 133 3.38 9.42 -34.54
C THR A 133 4.89 9.19 -34.60
N LEU A 134 5.57 9.11 -33.47
CA LEU A 134 7.00 8.90 -33.36
C LEU A 134 7.28 7.53 -32.73
N ILE A 135 8.18 6.80 -33.37
CA ILE A 135 8.73 5.54 -32.87
C ILE A 135 9.41 5.83 -31.54
N VAL A 136 8.87 5.29 -30.47
CA VAL A 136 9.50 5.39 -29.14
C VAL A 136 10.65 4.40 -29.10
N ASP A 137 11.80 4.88 -28.62
CA ASP A 137 13.04 4.13 -28.46
C ASP A 137 12.81 2.75 -27.83
N GLU A 138 13.45 1.71 -28.37
CA GLU A 138 13.42 0.34 -27.86
C GLU A 138 13.94 0.21 -26.40
N GLY A 139 14.45 1.29 -25.82
CA GLY A 139 14.92 1.37 -24.43
C GLY A 139 13.83 1.50 -23.37
N GLY A 140 12.53 1.49 -23.77
CA GLY A 140 11.41 1.52 -22.85
C GLY A 140 11.52 2.62 -21.80
N ASN A 141 11.13 3.85 -22.13
CA ASN A 141 11.04 4.90 -21.13
C ASN A 141 10.11 4.45 -20.00
N PHE A 142 10.70 4.23 -18.84
CA PHE A 142 9.97 3.93 -17.60
C PHE A 142 9.01 5.08 -17.32
N ASN A 143 7.71 4.86 -17.53
CA ASN A 143 6.71 5.83 -17.11
C ASN A 143 6.57 5.74 -15.58
N GLN A 144 7.27 6.64 -14.90
CA GLN A 144 7.30 6.72 -13.44
C GLN A 144 5.91 6.91 -12.84
N GLN A 145 5.01 7.58 -13.54
CA GLN A 145 3.64 7.83 -13.09
C GLN A 145 2.81 6.54 -13.10
N SER A 146 2.90 5.73 -14.15
CA SER A 146 2.22 4.44 -14.25
C SER A 146 2.70 3.47 -13.19
N ALA A 147 4.00 3.37 -13.00
CA ALA A 147 4.61 2.54 -11.96
C ALA A 147 4.16 2.98 -10.56
N SER A 148 4.20 4.27 -10.27
CA SER A 148 3.75 4.83 -8.99
C SER A 148 2.27 4.54 -8.74
N SER A 149 1.42 4.68 -9.75
CA SER A 149 -0.01 4.36 -9.66
C SER A 149 -0.26 2.87 -9.40
N ALA A 150 0.45 1.97 -10.09
CA ALA A 150 0.34 0.53 -9.87
C ALA A 150 0.79 0.16 -8.45
N ILE A 151 1.90 0.72 -7.97
CA ILE A 151 2.42 0.51 -6.61
C ILE A 151 1.41 1.01 -5.58
N LYS A 152 0.90 2.23 -5.71
CA LYS A 152 -0.07 2.81 -4.76
C LYS A 152 -1.34 1.97 -4.68
N LYS A 153 -1.92 1.56 -5.81
CA LYS A 153 -3.10 0.68 -5.85
C LYS A 153 -2.84 -0.67 -5.17
N THR A 154 -1.68 -1.29 -5.45
CA THR A 154 -1.30 -2.58 -4.86
C THR A 154 -1.14 -2.46 -3.36
N THR A 155 -0.45 -1.41 -2.89
CA THR A 155 -0.20 -1.16 -1.47
C THR A 155 -1.50 -0.89 -0.74
N GLN A 156 -2.38 -0.04 -1.28
CA GLN A 156 -3.68 0.26 -0.70
C GLN A 156 -4.54 -1.00 -0.55
N ALA A 157 -4.63 -1.83 -1.60
CA ALA A 157 -5.36 -3.09 -1.54
C ALA A 157 -4.76 -4.08 -0.53
N LEU A 158 -3.42 -4.09 -0.38
CA LEU A 158 -2.75 -4.94 0.60
C LEU A 158 -3.06 -4.49 2.03
N ILE A 159 -2.93 -3.20 2.32
CA ILE A 159 -3.20 -2.62 3.64
C ILE A 159 -4.66 -2.83 4.04
N THR A 160 -5.60 -2.57 3.12
CA THR A 160 -7.03 -2.85 3.34
C THR A 160 -7.27 -4.31 3.74
N LYS A 161 -6.66 -5.26 3.02
CA LYS A 161 -6.81 -6.67 3.33
C LYS A 161 -6.19 -7.07 4.66
N LEU A 162 -5.09 -6.45 5.07
CA LEU A 162 -4.35 -6.84 6.28
C LEU A 162 -4.94 -6.23 7.55
N ILE A 163 -5.46 -5.03 7.49
CA ILE A 163 -5.79 -4.21 8.66
C ILE A 163 -7.30 -4.04 8.84
N LEU A 164 -8.04 -3.94 7.75
CA LEU A 164 -9.50 -3.84 7.73
C LEU A 164 -10.15 -5.21 7.56
#